data_1aa302968343663c898e6241131e95b7
#
_entry.id   1aa302968343663c898e6241131e95b7
#
_cell.length_a   1.000
_cell.length_b   1.000
_cell.length_c   1.000
_cell.angle_alpha   90.00
_cell.angle_beta   90.00
_cell.angle_gamma   90.00
#
_symmetry.space_group_name_H-M   'P 1'
#
loop_
_entity.id
_entity.type
_entity.pdbx_description
1 polymer ?
#
loop_
_entity_poly.entity_id
_entity_poly.type
_entity_poly.pdbx_seq_one_letter_code
_entity_poly.pdbx_strand_id
1 'polypeptide(L)'
;LSTRETKLVSTGLGVTTCAYFEHPKCENIIYASTHLGGSSCPPTPDYSRGYVWKLYPDYDIFKSTRDGKILEQMTKSLGYDAEATVAFDGSKVLYTSISSGDLEVWSMNTDGSNKTQLTNRLGYDGGAFFNSTATKIVWRVYHPKTEKEIADYKSLLVENAIRPMALQIWTMNADGTNKKQVTNNEAANFGPYFFPNSNRIIFSSNLHDPKGRD
;
A
#
# COMPACT_ATOMS: atom_id res chain seq x y z
N LEU A 1 -10.91 13.58 19.49
CA LEU A 1 -11.92 12.54 19.81
C LEU A 1 -12.99 13.03 20.81
N SER A 2 -12.71 14.10 21.55
CA SER A 2 -13.67 14.66 22.53
C SER A 2 -14.95 15.21 21.91
N THR A 3 -14.87 15.79 20.71
CA THR A 3 -16.02 16.38 19.99
C THR A 3 -16.78 15.38 19.11
N ARG A 4 -16.17 14.26 18.73
CA ARG A 4 -16.68 13.32 17.71
C ARG A 4 -17.02 13.99 16.37
N GLU A 5 -16.51 15.19 16.15
CA GLU A 5 -16.69 15.90 14.89
C GLU A 5 -15.96 15.18 13.76
N THR A 6 -16.63 14.99 12.62
CA THR A 6 -16.06 14.39 11.42
C THR A 6 -16.03 15.41 10.30
N LYS A 7 -14.95 15.40 9.51
CA LYS A 7 -14.76 16.30 8.39
C LYS A 7 -14.25 15.54 7.17
N LEU A 8 -14.83 15.84 6.00
CA LEU A 8 -14.31 15.33 4.74
C LEU A 8 -12.98 16.01 4.40
N VAL A 9 -11.94 15.24 4.11
CA VAL A 9 -10.61 15.72 3.76
C VAL A 9 -10.28 15.51 2.28
N SER A 10 -10.80 14.45 1.65
CA SER A 10 -10.65 14.23 0.21
C SER A 10 -11.58 15.15 -0.59
N THR A 11 -11.43 15.13 -1.91
CA THR A 11 -12.27 15.92 -2.83
C THR A 11 -13.75 15.52 -2.82
N GLY A 12 -14.08 14.33 -2.32
CA GLY A 12 -15.42 13.73 -2.46
C GLY A 12 -15.71 13.18 -3.86
N LEU A 13 -14.74 13.23 -4.76
CA LEU A 13 -14.81 12.72 -6.14
C LEU A 13 -14.00 11.45 -6.29
N GLY A 14 -14.36 10.58 -7.26
CA GLY A 14 -13.70 9.31 -7.49
C GLY A 14 -13.80 8.39 -6.27
N VAL A 15 -12.75 7.63 -6.03
CA VAL A 15 -12.57 6.82 -4.82
C VAL A 15 -11.26 7.17 -4.11
N THR A 16 -11.29 7.19 -2.79
CA THR A 16 -10.14 7.54 -1.93
C THR A 16 -9.85 6.39 -0.98
N THR A 17 -8.56 6.08 -0.77
CA THR A 17 -8.10 5.01 0.12
C THR A 17 -6.79 5.35 0.82
N CYS A 18 -6.43 4.56 1.83
CA CYS A 18 -5.10 4.52 2.46
C CYS A 18 -4.61 5.88 2.94
N ALA A 19 -5.42 6.58 3.73
CA ALA A 19 -5.04 7.87 4.30
C ALA A 19 -4.08 7.71 5.49
N TYR A 20 -3.09 8.61 5.58
CA TYR A 20 -2.11 8.62 6.65
C TYR A 20 -1.72 10.06 7.03
N PHE A 21 -1.51 10.32 8.32
CA PHE A 21 -1.02 11.63 8.76
C PHE A 21 0.46 11.82 8.42
N GLU A 22 0.82 13.02 7.95
CA GLU A 22 2.21 13.41 7.76
C GLU A 22 2.85 13.72 9.11
N HIS A 23 3.66 12.79 9.60
CA HIS A 23 4.43 12.96 10.83
C HIS A 23 5.59 13.95 10.65
N PRO A 24 6.15 14.54 11.76
CA PRO A 24 5.68 14.41 13.15
C PRO A 24 4.55 15.37 13.53
N LYS A 25 4.30 16.41 12.74
CA LYS A 25 3.36 17.49 13.09
C LYS A 25 1.89 17.10 12.91
N CYS A 26 1.61 16.12 12.04
CA CYS A 26 0.26 15.69 11.68
C CYS A 26 -0.66 16.82 11.19
N GLU A 27 -0.08 17.86 10.58
CA GLU A 27 -0.81 19.00 10.01
C GLU A 27 -1.41 18.67 8.64
N ASN A 28 -0.76 17.79 7.90
CA ASN A 28 -1.19 17.33 6.58
C ASN A 28 -1.59 15.86 6.62
N ILE A 29 -2.32 15.45 5.58
CA ILE A 29 -2.76 14.08 5.33
C ILE A 29 -2.31 13.67 3.93
N ILE A 30 -1.78 12.47 3.82
CA ILE A 30 -1.46 11.82 2.54
C ILE A 30 -2.51 10.74 2.30
N TYR A 31 -3.03 10.65 1.09
CA TYR A 31 -4.01 9.63 0.69
C TYR A 31 -3.90 9.31 -0.81
N ALA A 32 -4.36 8.13 -1.21
CA ALA A 32 -4.49 7.78 -2.61
C ALA A 32 -5.92 8.07 -3.11
N SER A 33 -6.06 8.57 -4.34
CA SER A 33 -7.36 8.90 -4.92
C SER A 33 -7.35 8.83 -6.45
N THR A 34 -8.50 8.46 -7.01
CA THR A 34 -8.75 8.43 -8.47
C THR A 34 -9.45 9.68 -8.99
N HIS A 35 -9.60 10.74 -8.20
CA HIS A 35 -10.45 11.89 -8.53
C HIS A 35 -10.04 12.64 -9.82
N LEU A 36 -8.78 12.51 -10.26
CA LEU A 36 -8.34 13.08 -11.54
C LEU A 36 -8.79 12.24 -12.76
N GLY A 37 -9.07 10.95 -12.57
CA GLY A 37 -9.63 10.09 -13.61
C GLY A 37 -11.15 10.25 -13.82
N GLY A 38 -11.83 10.91 -12.88
CA GLY A 38 -13.27 11.18 -12.99
C GLY A 38 -13.94 11.50 -11.67
N SER A 39 -15.16 12.07 -11.75
CA SER A 39 -15.93 12.44 -10.56
C SER A 39 -16.66 11.26 -9.91
N SER A 40 -16.99 10.23 -10.69
CA SER A 40 -17.70 9.03 -10.21
C SER A 40 -16.75 7.99 -9.65
N CYS A 41 -17.24 7.15 -8.75
CA CYS A 41 -16.50 5.95 -8.35
C CYS A 41 -16.23 5.06 -9.57
N PRO A 42 -15.04 4.48 -9.69
CA PRO A 42 -14.74 3.49 -10.72
C PRO A 42 -15.71 2.30 -10.65
N PRO A 43 -15.91 1.58 -11.76
CA PRO A 43 -16.77 0.39 -11.78
C PRO A 43 -16.32 -0.66 -10.76
N THR A 44 -17.29 -1.35 -10.16
CA THR A 44 -17.01 -2.50 -9.28
C THR A 44 -16.22 -3.56 -10.05
N PRO A 45 -15.22 -4.22 -9.45
CA PRO A 45 -14.49 -5.31 -10.08
C PRO A 45 -15.40 -6.44 -10.55
N ASP A 46 -15.05 -7.08 -11.66
CA ASP A 46 -15.65 -8.34 -12.07
C ASP A 46 -15.11 -9.48 -11.20
N TYR A 47 -15.96 -10.09 -10.40
CA TYR A 47 -15.62 -11.22 -9.54
C TYR A 47 -15.89 -12.60 -10.19
N SER A 48 -16.16 -12.68 -11.49
CA SER A 48 -16.38 -13.96 -12.19
C SER A 48 -15.17 -14.91 -12.08
N ARG A 49 -13.97 -14.34 -11.92
CA ARG A 49 -12.72 -15.08 -11.68
C ARG A 49 -12.38 -15.29 -10.20
N GLY A 50 -13.33 -15.04 -9.29
CA GLY A 50 -13.15 -15.06 -7.85
C GLY A 50 -12.75 -13.70 -7.29
N TYR A 51 -12.40 -13.66 -5.99
CA TYR A 51 -12.02 -12.41 -5.31
C TYR A 51 -10.71 -11.84 -5.86
N VAL A 52 -10.74 -10.59 -6.29
CA VAL A 52 -9.59 -9.85 -6.82
C VAL A 52 -9.59 -8.42 -6.29
N TRP A 53 -8.40 -7.83 -6.18
CA TRP A 53 -8.21 -6.41 -5.94
C TRP A 53 -8.00 -5.71 -7.27
N LYS A 54 -8.83 -4.70 -7.55
CA LYS A 54 -8.69 -3.87 -8.74
C LYS A 54 -7.65 -2.79 -8.49
N LEU A 55 -6.71 -2.67 -9.41
CA LEU A 55 -5.67 -1.66 -9.44
C LEU A 55 -6.12 -0.55 -10.39
N TYR A 56 -6.98 0.34 -9.91
CA TYR A 56 -7.45 1.43 -10.78
C TYR A 56 -6.26 2.30 -11.21
N PRO A 57 -6.03 2.48 -12.53
CA PRO A 57 -4.83 3.14 -13.04
C PRO A 57 -4.78 4.64 -12.74
N ASP A 58 -5.89 5.23 -12.34
CA ASP A 58 -6.01 6.65 -11.97
C ASP A 58 -5.66 6.92 -10.50
N TYR A 59 -5.26 5.89 -9.74
CA TYR A 59 -4.81 6.12 -8.37
C TYR A 59 -3.44 6.82 -8.36
N ASP A 60 -3.45 8.03 -7.84
CA ASP A 60 -2.27 8.79 -7.45
C ASP A 60 -2.29 9.15 -5.96
N ILE A 61 -1.13 9.47 -5.42
CA ILE A 61 -0.95 9.92 -4.04
C ILE A 61 -1.00 11.43 -3.97
N PHE A 62 -1.82 11.95 -3.07
CA PHE A 62 -2.04 13.37 -2.83
C PHE A 62 -1.70 13.73 -1.39
N LYS A 63 -1.16 14.94 -1.23
CA LYS A 63 -1.02 15.60 0.06
C LYS A 63 -2.07 16.69 0.19
N SER A 64 -2.76 16.74 1.33
CA SER A 64 -3.73 17.78 1.64
C SER A 64 -3.55 18.31 3.07
N THR A 65 -4.10 19.49 3.32
CA THR A 65 -4.31 19.97 4.68
C THR A 65 -5.42 19.19 5.37
N ARG A 66 -5.54 19.31 6.70
CA ARG A 66 -6.62 18.67 7.48
C ARG A 66 -8.01 19.21 7.17
N ASP A 67 -8.12 20.34 6.50
CA ASP A 67 -9.37 20.92 6.03
C ASP A 67 -9.69 20.63 4.55
N GLY A 68 -8.89 19.76 3.92
CA GLY A 68 -9.18 19.21 2.59
C GLY A 68 -8.63 20.01 1.42
N LYS A 69 -7.80 21.03 1.65
CA LYS A 69 -7.11 21.74 0.56
C LYS A 69 -5.97 20.85 0.05
N ILE A 70 -6.03 20.44 -1.23
CA ILE A 70 -4.93 19.74 -1.89
C ILE A 70 -3.73 20.66 -2.00
N LEU A 71 -2.59 20.20 -1.50
CA LEU A 71 -1.30 20.90 -1.55
C LEU A 71 -0.45 20.40 -2.71
N GLU A 72 -0.49 19.08 -2.96
CA GLU A 72 0.40 18.43 -3.92
C GLU A 72 -0.17 17.12 -4.44
N GLN A 73 0.05 16.83 -5.73
CA GLN A 73 -0.01 15.50 -6.32
C GLN A 73 1.40 14.91 -6.29
N MET A 74 1.64 13.95 -5.39
CA MET A 74 2.97 13.41 -5.10
C MET A 74 3.42 12.38 -6.14
N THR A 75 2.48 11.63 -6.75
CA THR A 75 2.75 10.71 -7.86
C THR A 75 1.98 11.13 -9.10
N LYS A 76 2.54 10.83 -10.28
CA LYS A 76 1.97 11.14 -11.60
C LYS A 76 2.37 10.06 -12.60
N SER A 77 2.79 8.89 -12.12
CA SER A 77 3.14 7.76 -12.97
C SER A 77 1.87 7.15 -13.58
N LEU A 78 2.03 6.52 -14.73
CA LEU A 78 0.93 5.74 -15.29
C LEU A 78 0.70 4.49 -14.42
N GLY A 79 -0.56 4.25 -14.07
CA GLY A 79 -0.98 3.08 -13.32
C GLY A 79 -1.18 3.36 -11.82
N TYR A 80 -1.29 2.29 -11.05
CA TYR A 80 -1.67 2.31 -9.65
C TYR A 80 -0.53 2.80 -8.74
N ASP A 81 -0.77 3.90 -8.04
CA ASP A 81 0.06 4.41 -6.94
C ASP A 81 -0.81 4.59 -5.68
N ALA A 82 -0.60 3.78 -4.65
CA ALA A 82 -1.42 3.83 -3.43
C ALA A 82 -0.68 3.30 -2.18
N GLU A 83 -1.44 3.04 -1.10
CA GLU A 83 -0.96 2.47 0.16
C GLU A 83 0.17 3.30 0.82
N ALA A 84 0.10 4.63 0.69
CA ALA A 84 1.11 5.53 1.22
C ALA A 84 1.12 5.58 2.75
N THR A 85 2.31 5.47 3.36
CA THR A 85 2.55 5.63 4.79
C THR A 85 3.77 6.53 5.02
N VAL A 86 3.80 7.24 6.15
CA VAL A 86 4.84 8.22 6.46
C VAL A 86 5.69 7.75 7.63
N ALA A 87 7.00 7.93 7.53
CA ALA A 87 7.92 7.70 8.63
C ALA A 87 7.62 8.65 9.81
N PHE A 88 7.78 8.18 11.05
CA PHE A 88 7.47 8.98 12.26
C PHE A 88 8.29 10.25 12.40
N ASP A 89 9.49 10.27 11.82
CA ASP A 89 10.37 11.45 11.78
C ASP A 89 10.03 12.41 10.62
N GLY A 90 9.06 12.06 9.76
CA GLY A 90 8.67 12.85 8.60
C GLY A 90 9.67 12.83 7.44
N SER A 91 10.66 11.95 7.46
CA SER A 91 11.74 11.94 6.47
C SER A 91 11.32 11.34 5.12
N LYS A 92 10.46 10.32 5.15
CA LYS A 92 10.12 9.49 3.98
C LYS A 92 8.66 9.07 3.96
N VAL A 93 8.19 8.81 2.76
CA VAL A 93 6.92 8.14 2.45
C VAL A 93 7.23 6.80 1.80
N LEU A 94 6.58 5.73 2.24
CA LEU A 94 6.51 4.45 1.52
C LEU A 94 5.20 4.40 0.75
N TYR A 95 5.20 3.75 -0.39
CA TYR A 95 4.00 3.52 -1.18
C TYR A 95 4.14 2.29 -2.07
N THR A 96 3.01 1.79 -2.56
CA THR A 96 2.96 0.70 -3.54
C THR A 96 2.72 1.29 -4.92
N SER A 97 3.54 0.92 -5.91
CA SER A 97 3.45 1.42 -7.28
C SER A 97 3.66 0.32 -8.31
N ILE A 98 2.94 0.44 -9.44
CA ILE A 98 3.10 -0.42 -10.62
C ILE A 98 4.03 0.19 -11.68
N SER A 99 4.64 1.32 -11.40
CA SER A 99 5.44 2.09 -12.39
C SER A 99 6.63 1.33 -12.98
N SER A 100 7.12 0.28 -12.31
CA SER A 100 8.15 -0.63 -12.83
C SER A 100 7.61 -1.80 -13.67
N GLY A 101 6.29 -1.89 -13.85
CA GLY A 101 5.60 -2.97 -14.55
C GLY A 101 5.09 -4.09 -13.64
N ASP A 102 5.35 -4.01 -12.34
CA ASP A 102 4.84 -4.90 -11.29
C ASP A 102 4.58 -4.11 -10.01
N LEU A 103 3.83 -4.70 -9.07
CA LEU A 103 3.51 -4.06 -7.79
C LEU A 103 4.67 -4.15 -6.81
N GLU A 104 5.33 -3.03 -6.60
CA GLU A 104 6.53 -2.95 -5.79
C GLU A 104 6.42 -1.88 -4.68
N VAL A 105 7.17 -2.07 -3.61
CA VAL A 105 7.34 -1.04 -2.57
C VAL A 105 8.35 -0.01 -3.05
N TRP A 106 7.94 1.24 -3.00
CA TRP A 106 8.74 2.42 -3.31
C TRP A 106 8.85 3.34 -2.10
N SER A 107 9.88 4.16 -2.09
CA SER A 107 10.02 5.28 -1.14
C SER A 107 10.20 6.60 -1.89
N MET A 108 9.78 7.68 -1.25
CA MET A 108 10.03 9.05 -1.71
C MET A 108 10.22 9.99 -0.51
N ASN A 109 10.70 11.19 -0.74
CA ASN A 109 10.67 12.26 0.26
C ASN A 109 9.22 12.73 0.50
N THR A 110 8.97 13.40 1.61
CA THR A 110 7.63 13.95 1.93
C THR A 110 7.20 15.12 1.04
N ASP A 111 8.08 15.60 0.18
CA ASP A 111 7.81 16.55 -0.92
C ASP A 111 7.62 15.84 -2.28
N GLY A 112 7.42 14.52 -2.32
CA GLY A 112 7.24 13.73 -3.54
C GLY A 112 8.52 13.51 -4.38
N SER A 113 9.66 14.06 -3.99
CA SER A 113 10.94 13.92 -4.70
C SER A 113 11.67 12.61 -4.34
N ASN A 114 12.76 12.31 -5.05
CA ASN A 114 13.66 11.17 -4.79
C ASN A 114 12.96 9.82 -4.69
N LYS A 115 12.11 9.50 -5.66
CA LYS A 115 11.44 8.21 -5.77
C LYS A 115 12.45 7.09 -6.00
N THR A 116 12.40 6.05 -5.14
CA THR A 116 13.34 4.92 -5.17
C THR A 116 12.56 3.61 -5.00
N GLN A 117 12.75 2.68 -5.93
CA GLN A 117 12.20 1.32 -5.83
C GLN A 117 12.97 0.50 -4.80
N LEU A 118 12.26 -0.12 -3.86
CA LEU A 118 12.85 -0.91 -2.77
C LEU A 118 12.73 -2.42 -3.00
N THR A 119 11.72 -2.87 -3.75
CA THR A 119 11.50 -4.28 -4.11
C THR A 119 11.45 -4.43 -5.64
N ASN A 120 11.75 -5.64 -6.16
CA ASN A 120 11.83 -5.88 -7.61
C ASN A 120 11.65 -7.36 -7.98
N ARG A 121 10.78 -8.07 -7.27
CA ARG A 121 10.52 -9.49 -7.52
C ARG A 121 9.11 -9.69 -8.01
N LEU A 122 8.94 -10.52 -9.07
CA LEU A 122 7.62 -10.83 -9.62
C LEU A 122 6.60 -11.19 -8.53
N GLY A 123 5.52 -10.43 -8.46
CA GLY A 123 4.46 -10.62 -7.50
C GLY A 123 4.01 -9.30 -6.86
N TYR A 124 3.24 -9.40 -5.80
CA TYR A 124 2.78 -8.25 -5.03
C TYR A 124 3.71 -7.99 -3.86
N ASP A 125 4.28 -6.83 -3.82
CA ASP A 125 4.98 -6.24 -2.68
C ASP A 125 4.28 -4.92 -2.32
N GLY A 126 3.64 -4.81 -1.13
CA GLY A 126 2.88 -3.61 -0.81
C GLY A 126 2.44 -3.48 0.65
N GLY A 127 1.72 -2.41 0.95
CA GLY A 127 1.21 -2.09 2.28
C GLY A 127 2.32 -1.99 3.32
N ALA A 128 3.36 -1.23 3.02
CA ALA A 128 4.57 -1.12 3.82
C ALA A 128 4.48 -0.06 4.91
N PHE A 129 5.12 -0.32 6.06
CA PHE A 129 5.22 0.60 7.19
C PHE A 129 6.65 0.67 7.73
N PHE A 130 7.09 1.86 8.12
CA PHE A 130 8.32 2.03 8.88
C PHE A 130 8.16 1.60 10.35
N ASN A 131 9.27 1.21 10.97
CA ASN A 131 9.35 1.16 12.44
C ASN A 131 9.46 2.58 13.02
N SER A 132 9.37 2.72 14.35
CA SER A 132 9.38 4.02 15.04
C SER A 132 10.63 4.87 14.82
N THR A 133 11.75 4.25 14.40
CA THR A 133 13.04 4.93 14.14
C THR A 133 13.34 5.12 12.65
N ALA A 134 12.39 4.81 11.77
CA ALA A 134 12.54 4.87 10.32
C ALA A 134 13.74 4.07 9.74
N THR A 135 14.24 3.07 10.47
CA THR A 135 15.40 2.26 10.07
C THR A 135 15.04 0.92 9.45
N LYS A 136 13.80 0.46 9.67
CA LYS A 136 13.28 -0.80 9.14
C LYS A 136 11.90 -0.62 8.54
N ILE A 137 11.57 -1.49 7.60
CA ILE A 137 10.29 -1.57 6.90
C ILE A 137 9.71 -2.96 7.12
N VAL A 138 8.41 -3.05 7.34
CA VAL A 138 7.61 -4.28 7.29
C VAL A 138 6.57 -4.13 6.19
N TRP A 139 6.32 -5.20 5.41
CA TRP A 139 5.35 -5.16 4.32
C TRP A 139 4.74 -6.54 4.02
N ARG A 140 3.72 -6.60 3.17
CA ARG A 140 3.06 -7.81 2.71
C ARG A 140 3.59 -8.23 1.36
N VAL A 141 3.72 -9.54 1.16
CA VAL A 141 4.32 -10.13 -0.03
C VAL A 141 3.49 -11.31 -0.53
N TYR A 142 3.23 -11.35 -1.83
CA TYR A 142 2.83 -12.54 -2.55
C TYR A 142 3.71 -12.72 -3.78
N HIS A 143 4.56 -13.72 -3.78
CA HIS A 143 5.38 -14.09 -4.94
C HIS A 143 4.88 -15.43 -5.50
N PRO A 144 4.32 -15.48 -6.73
CA PRO A 144 3.87 -16.71 -7.35
C PRO A 144 5.06 -17.65 -7.58
N LYS A 145 4.86 -18.95 -7.29
CA LYS A 145 5.94 -19.96 -7.28
C LYS A 145 5.84 -20.96 -8.42
N THR A 146 4.63 -21.34 -8.80
CA THR A 146 4.37 -22.30 -9.87
C THR A 146 4.08 -21.60 -11.18
N GLU A 147 4.29 -22.29 -12.31
CA GLU A 147 3.94 -21.76 -13.64
C GLU A 147 2.47 -21.32 -13.73
N LYS A 148 1.57 -22.08 -13.09
CA LYS A 148 0.15 -21.74 -13.04
C LYS A 148 -0.11 -20.45 -12.28
N GLU A 149 0.50 -20.28 -11.11
CA GLU A 149 0.37 -19.03 -10.30
C GLU A 149 0.96 -17.83 -11.04
N ILE A 150 2.12 -18.01 -11.69
CA ILE A 150 2.77 -16.97 -12.50
C ILE A 150 1.86 -16.56 -13.67
N ALA A 151 1.26 -17.53 -14.36
CA ALA A 151 0.35 -17.25 -15.46
C ALA A 151 -0.93 -16.54 -15.00
N ASP A 152 -1.55 -16.97 -13.88
CA ASP A 152 -2.73 -16.31 -13.30
C ASP A 152 -2.39 -14.88 -12.86
N TYR A 153 -1.29 -14.68 -12.12
CA TYR A 153 -0.84 -13.37 -11.68
C TYR A 153 -0.64 -12.41 -12.86
N LYS A 154 0.12 -12.82 -13.87
CA LYS A 154 0.36 -11.99 -15.06
C LYS A 154 -0.91 -11.68 -15.84
N SER A 155 -1.82 -12.64 -15.97
CA SER A 155 -3.09 -12.44 -16.68
C SER A 155 -3.98 -11.43 -15.96
N LEU A 156 -4.03 -11.47 -14.63
CA LEU A 156 -4.77 -10.50 -13.82
C LEU A 156 -4.12 -9.12 -13.87
N LEU A 157 -2.79 -9.06 -13.83
CA LEU A 157 -2.06 -7.78 -13.88
C LEU A 157 -2.34 -7.00 -15.17
N VAL A 158 -2.43 -7.68 -16.31
CA VAL A 158 -2.84 -7.08 -17.59
C VAL A 158 -4.25 -6.46 -17.51
N GLU A 159 -5.13 -7.05 -16.70
CA GLU A 159 -6.49 -6.54 -16.44
C GLU A 159 -6.53 -5.48 -15.31
N ASN A 160 -5.36 -5.00 -14.85
CA ASN A 160 -5.22 -4.15 -13.68
C ASN A 160 -5.89 -4.74 -12.43
N ALA A 161 -5.58 -5.99 -12.14
CA ALA A 161 -6.07 -6.70 -10.97
C ALA A 161 -5.00 -7.64 -10.40
N ILE A 162 -5.15 -7.98 -9.12
CA ILE A 162 -4.38 -9.06 -8.48
C ILE A 162 -5.30 -9.91 -7.61
N ARG A 163 -4.87 -11.14 -7.32
CA ARG A 163 -5.52 -12.03 -6.37
C ARG A 163 -4.75 -12.01 -5.05
N PRO A 164 -5.32 -11.51 -3.95
CA PRO A 164 -4.65 -11.50 -2.64
C PRO A 164 -4.67 -12.90 -2.02
N MET A 165 -3.77 -13.76 -2.46
CA MET A 165 -3.62 -15.10 -1.90
C MET A 165 -2.68 -15.08 -0.69
N ALA A 166 -2.22 -16.23 -0.24
CA ALA A 166 -1.33 -16.47 0.91
C ALA A 166 -0.22 -15.39 1.09
N LEU A 167 -0.63 -14.20 1.50
CA LEU A 167 0.27 -13.06 1.73
C LEU A 167 1.18 -13.35 2.91
N GLN A 168 2.47 -13.13 2.72
CA GLN A 168 3.48 -13.31 3.77
C GLN A 168 4.01 -11.97 4.25
N ILE A 169 4.43 -11.92 5.51
CA ILE A 169 5.04 -10.73 6.11
C ILE A 169 6.56 -10.81 5.95
N TRP A 170 7.13 -9.72 5.48
CA TRP A 170 8.56 -9.55 5.31
C TRP A 170 9.06 -8.29 5.99
N THR A 171 10.37 -8.24 6.27
CA THR A 171 11.06 -7.04 6.78
C THR A 171 12.32 -6.76 5.96
N MET A 172 12.69 -5.48 5.88
CA MET A 172 13.95 -5.01 5.29
C MET A 172 14.49 -3.80 6.05
N ASN A 173 15.71 -3.40 5.76
CA ASN A 173 16.23 -2.09 6.15
C ASN A 173 15.52 -0.99 5.35
N ALA A 174 15.54 0.25 5.86
CA ALA A 174 14.89 1.39 5.20
C ALA A 174 15.46 1.70 3.80
N ASP A 175 16.68 1.27 3.51
CA ASP A 175 17.33 1.39 2.21
C ASP A 175 17.00 0.27 1.21
N GLY A 176 16.10 -0.66 1.57
CA GLY A 176 15.71 -1.81 0.76
C GLY A 176 16.63 -3.03 0.87
N THR A 177 17.70 -2.98 1.68
CA THR A 177 18.62 -4.09 1.90
C THR A 177 18.11 -5.07 2.97
N ASN A 178 18.77 -6.22 3.11
CA ASN A 178 18.53 -7.21 4.18
C ASN A 178 17.08 -7.69 4.27
N LYS A 179 16.47 -8.00 3.12
CA LYS A 179 15.10 -8.53 3.04
C LYS A 179 15.01 -9.90 3.72
N LYS A 180 14.04 -10.05 4.65
CA LYS A 180 13.83 -11.29 5.41
C LYS A 180 12.35 -11.61 5.51
N GLN A 181 12.01 -12.86 5.24
CA GLN A 181 10.67 -13.40 5.47
C GLN A 181 10.44 -13.62 6.97
N VAL A 182 9.29 -13.14 7.48
CA VAL A 182 8.88 -13.28 8.88
C VAL A 182 7.87 -14.41 9.05
N THR A 183 6.88 -14.47 8.17
CA THR A 183 5.89 -15.57 8.17
C THR A 183 6.16 -16.51 7.00
N ASN A 184 5.93 -17.82 7.21
CA ASN A 184 6.03 -18.83 6.17
C ASN A 184 4.90 -19.84 6.38
N ASN A 185 3.70 -19.50 5.97
CA ASN A 185 2.50 -20.29 6.10
C ASN A 185 1.63 -20.12 4.85
N GLU A 186 0.54 -20.86 4.75
CA GLU A 186 -0.41 -20.77 3.63
C GLU A 186 -1.56 -19.79 3.91
N ALA A 187 -1.50 -19.07 5.02
CA ALA A 187 -2.51 -18.10 5.41
C ALA A 187 -2.33 -16.75 4.70
N ALA A 188 -3.42 -16.01 4.60
CA ALA A 188 -3.38 -14.60 4.27
C ALA A 188 -3.04 -13.78 5.52
N ASN A 189 -1.89 -13.09 5.49
CA ASN A 189 -1.41 -12.25 6.58
C ASN A 189 -1.48 -10.78 6.16
N PHE A 190 -2.16 -9.93 6.94
CA PHE A 190 -2.48 -8.56 6.57
C PHE A 190 -2.07 -7.55 7.64
N GLY A 191 -1.94 -6.27 7.24
CA GLY A 191 -1.79 -5.12 8.10
C GLY A 191 -0.63 -5.24 9.09
N PRO A 192 0.59 -5.63 8.65
CA PRO A 192 1.72 -5.73 9.56
C PRO A 192 2.11 -4.35 10.08
N TYR A 193 2.43 -4.28 11.37
CA TYR A 193 2.88 -3.05 11.99
C TYR A 193 3.89 -3.34 13.10
N PHE A 194 4.93 -2.50 13.23
CA PHE A 194 5.88 -2.63 14.33
C PHE A 194 5.28 -2.10 15.64
N PHE A 195 5.46 -2.82 16.73
CA PHE A 195 5.25 -2.23 18.07
C PHE A 195 6.23 -1.08 18.28
N PRO A 196 5.79 0.03 18.89
CA PRO A 196 6.68 1.15 19.21
C PRO A 196 7.92 0.68 19.97
N ASN A 197 9.10 1.19 19.57
CA ASN A 197 10.39 0.90 20.19
C ASN A 197 10.72 -0.60 20.36
N SER A 198 10.27 -1.42 19.44
CA SER A 198 10.38 -2.88 19.52
C SER A 198 10.63 -3.50 18.13
N ASN A 199 11.20 -4.70 18.12
CA ASN A 199 11.28 -5.56 16.92
C ASN A 199 10.06 -6.49 16.77
N ARG A 200 9.06 -6.39 17.65
CA ARG A 200 7.82 -7.17 17.54
C ARG A 200 6.93 -6.58 16.47
N ILE A 201 6.25 -7.46 15.75
CA ILE A 201 5.30 -7.10 14.69
C ILE A 201 3.93 -7.65 15.09
N ILE A 202 2.89 -6.82 14.95
CA ILE A 202 1.49 -7.25 15.00
C ILE A 202 0.97 -7.34 13.57
N PHE A 203 0.15 -8.33 13.29
CA PHE A 203 -0.51 -8.52 11.99
C PHE A 203 -1.79 -9.31 12.17
N SER A 204 -2.72 -9.20 11.24
CA SER A 204 -3.91 -10.04 11.14
C SER A 204 -3.61 -11.28 10.30
N SER A 205 -4.22 -12.42 10.63
CA SER A 205 -4.04 -13.67 9.88
C SER A 205 -5.28 -14.54 9.98
N ASN A 206 -5.59 -15.26 8.90
CA ASN A 206 -6.61 -16.31 8.90
C ASN A 206 -6.03 -17.72 9.18
N LEU A 207 -4.81 -17.81 9.72
CA LEU A 207 -4.09 -19.07 9.97
C LEU A 207 -4.90 -20.10 10.76
N HIS A 208 -5.77 -19.65 11.64
CA HIS A 208 -6.61 -20.53 12.47
C HIS A 208 -8.04 -20.68 11.96
N ASP A 209 -8.36 -20.14 10.78
CA ASP A 209 -9.65 -20.34 10.14
C ASP A 209 -9.58 -21.52 9.16
N PRO A 210 -10.13 -22.70 9.53
CA PRO A 210 -10.06 -23.90 8.67
C PRO A 210 -10.88 -23.77 7.37
N LYS A 211 -11.71 -22.74 7.25
CA LYS A 211 -12.54 -22.50 6.06
C LYS A 211 -11.93 -21.47 5.11
N GLY A 212 -10.79 -20.85 5.50
CA GLY A 212 -10.12 -19.85 4.70
C GLY A 212 -11.11 -18.79 4.23
N ARG A 213 -11.52 -17.90 5.14
CA ARG A 213 -12.33 -16.76 4.70
C ARG A 213 -11.43 -15.81 3.90
N ASP A 214 -11.83 -15.62 2.66
CA ASP A 214 -11.31 -14.58 1.77
C ASP A 214 -11.65 -13.19 2.27
#